data_753b793fe1b500d71e4721660ac95adb
#
_entry.id   753b793fe1b500d71e4721660ac95adb
#
_cell.length_a   1.000
_cell.length_b   1.000
_cell.length_c   1.000
_cell.angle_alpha   90.00
_cell.angle_beta   90.00
_cell.angle_gamma   90.00
#
_symmetry.space_group_name_H-M   'P 1'
#
loop_
_entity.id
_entity.type
_entity.pdbx_description
1 polymer ?
#
loop_
_entity_poly.entity_id
_entity_poly.type
_entity_poly.pdbx_seq_one_letter_code
_entity_poly.pdbx_strand_id
1 'polypeptide(L)'
;VLSSKYRVWLLLWSLLRLVIVLPIWLFGIVALIVGMTLSPWGTGVLLSQGEQRDFFSYAHHEGGLLDHFLIEGFQLQLGETRIGVDEFELQWADDCVLSGRLCIDTLRVVGADIRIGSPSEQAPPPEEDGAPLTIRFPFPIELRSLLLDDVSLRLADGTEVAWRSLSSAAVAEG
;
A
#
# COMPACT_ATOMS: atom_id res chain seq x y z
N VAL A 1 -46.85 -10.84 -37.86
CA VAL A 1 -46.28 -11.91 -37.02
C VAL A 1 -44.79 -11.92 -37.25
N LEU A 2 -44.04 -11.17 -36.41
CA LEU A 2 -42.55 -11.17 -36.41
C LEU A 2 -42.10 -12.60 -36.06
N SER A 3 -41.34 -13.24 -36.96
CA SER A 3 -40.94 -14.63 -36.78
C SER A 3 -40.15 -14.81 -35.47
N SER A 4 -40.46 -15.88 -34.75
CA SER A 4 -39.82 -16.28 -33.47
C SER A 4 -38.30 -16.16 -33.49
N LYS A 5 -37.66 -16.35 -34.64
CA LYS A 5 -36.20 -16.23 -34.85
C LYS A 5 -35.67 -14.83 -34.63
N TYR A 6 -36.41 -13.78 -34.98
CA TYR A 6 -35.99 -12.36 -34.73
C TYR A 6 -36.00 -12.01 -33.24
N ARG A 7 -36.98 -12.55 -32.49
CA ARG A 7 -37.05 -12.31 -31.04
C ARG A 7 -35.88 -12.97 -30.31
N VAL A 8 -35.56 -14.21 -30.71
CA VAL A 8 -34.41 -14.94 -30.13
C VAL A 8 -33.10 -14.22 -30.46
N TRP A 9 -32.94 -13.75 -31.69
CA TRP A 9 -31.74 -13.02 -32.11
C TRP A 9 -31.57 -11.69 -31.35
N LEU A 10 -32.62 -10.91 -31.15
CA LEU A 10 -32.63 -9.69 -30.37
C LEU A 10 -32.31 -9.93 -28.88
N LEU A 11 -32.83 -10.99 -28.30
CA LEU A 11 -32.53 -11.39 -26.92
C LEU A 11 -31.05 -11.79 -26.78
N LEU A 12 -30.55 -12.60 -27.72
CA LEU A 12 -29.15 -13.00 -27.74
C LEU A 12 -28.20 -11.79 -27.86
N TRP A 13 -28.51 -10.85 -28.75
CA TRP A 13 -27.76 -9.61 -28.95
C TRP A 13 -27.80 -8.71 -27.71
N SER A 14 -28.96 -8.58 -27.06
CA SER A 14 -29.13 -7.83 -25.82
C SER A 14 -28.35 -8.48 -24.68
N LEU A 15 -28.36 -9.78 -24.58
CA LEU A 15 -27.64 -10.55 -23.55
C LEU A 15 -26.13 -10.48 -23.77
N LEU A 16 -25.66 -10.58 -25.02
CA LEU A 16 -24.25 -10.40 -25.36
C LEU A 16 -23.75 -8.99 -25.02
N ARG A 17 -24.56 -7.96 -25.33
CA ARG A 17 -24.26 -6.57 -25.00
C ARG A 17 -24.19 -6.38 -23.49
N LEU A 18 -25.11 -6.98 -22.73
CA LEU A 18 -25.10 -6.91 -21.27
C LEU A 18 -23.84 -7.55 -20.68
N VAL A 19 -23.43 -8.73 -21.17
CA VAL A 19 -22.26 -9.47 -20.71
C VAL A 19 -20.96 -8.70 -20.98
N ILE A 20 -20.89 -7.90 -22.05
CA ILE A 20 -19.69 -7.09 -22.37
C ILE A 20 -19.71 -5.75 -21.62
N VAL A 21 -20.85 -5.07 -21.60
CA VAL A 21 -20.96 -3.72 -21.04
C VAL A 21 -20.90 -3.73 -19.52
N LEU A 22 -21.52 -4.72 -18.87
CA LEU A 22 -21.56 -4.80 -17.41
C LEU A 22 -20.18 -4.91 -16.75
N PRO A 23 -19.26 -5.78 -17.18
CA PRO A 23 -17.91 -5.82 -16.61
C PRO A 23 -17.11 -4.55 -16.89
N ILE A 24 -17.27 -3.90 -18.03
CA ILE A 24 -16.60 -2.63 -18.34
C ILE A 24 -17.08 -1.53 -17.38
N TRP A 25 -18.39 -1.44 -17.14
CA TRP A 25 -18.94 -0.50 -16.17
C TRP A 25 -18.49 -0.81 -14.75
N LEU A 26 -18.51 -2.08 -14.36
CA LEU A 26 -18.03 -2.51 -13.05
C LEU A 26 -16.57 -2.16 -12.85
N PHE A 27 -15.73 -2.44 -13.85
CA PHE A 27 -14.30 -2.07 -13.80
C PHE A 27 -14.12 -0.55 -13.72
N GLY A 28 -14.89 0.22 -14.49
CA GLY A 28 -14.85 1.69 -14.44
C GLY A 28 -15.25 2.24 -13.06
N ILE A 29 -16.28 1.68 -12.44
CA ILE A 29 -16.71 2.06 -11.08
C ILE A 29 -15.61 1.71 -10.05
N VAL A 30 -15.05 0.50 -10.12
CA VAL A 30 -13.97 0.09 -9.23
C VAL A 30 -12.75 0.99 -9.39
N ALA A 31 -12.33 1.27 -10.63
CA ALA A 31 -11.21 2.16 -10.90
C ALA A 31 -11.46 3.59 -10.37
N LEU A 32 -12.69 4.09 -10.50
CA LEU A 32 -13.09 5.40 -9.99
C LEU A 32 -13.05 5.43 -8.45
N ILE A 33 -13.56 4.39 -7.79
CA ILE A 33 -13.52 4.28 -6.32
C ILE A 33 -12.07 4.21 -5.83
N VAL A 34 -11.23 3.39 -6.45
CA VAL A 34 -9.82 3.27 -6.10
C VAL A 34 -9.10 4.60 -6.32
N GLY A 35 -9.28 5.25 -7.48
CA GLY A 35 -8.68 6.55 -7.76
C GLY A 35 -9.13 7.64 -6.79
N MET A 36 -10.42 7.65 -6.43
CA MET A 36 -10.95 8.61 -5.45
C MET A 36 -10.39 8.37 -4.05
N THR A 37 -10.24 7.10 -3.65
CA THR A 37 -9.72 6.71 -2.33
C THR A 37 -8.24 7.06 -2.19
N LEU A 38 -7.45 6.88 -3.24
CA LEU A 38 -6.01 7.17 -3.27
C LEU A 38 -5.69 8.65 -3.60
N SER A 39 -6.69 9.46 -3.93
CA SER A 39 -6.55 10.91 -4.10
C SER A 39 -6.22 11.60 -2.77
N PRO A 40 -5.71 12.83 -2.75
CA PRO A 40 -5.41 13.56 -1.51
C PRO A 40 -6.61 13.66 -0.56
N TRP A 41 -7.82 13.86 -1.11
CA TRP A 41 -9.04 13.89 -0.32
C TRP A 41 -9.40 12.53 0.28
N GLY A 42 -9.36 11.47 -0.52
CA GLY A 42 -9.67 10.11 -0.07
C GLY A 42 -8.63 9.58 0.92
N THR A 43 -7.36 9.87 0.71
CA THR A 43 -6.28 9.56 1.66
C THR A 43 -6.55 10.21 3.02
N GLY A 44 -6.94 11.49 3.05
CA GLY A 44 -7.31 12.19 4.29
C GLY A 44 -8.50 11.55 5.02
N VAL A 45 -9.53 11.11 4.28
CA VAL A 45 -10.69 10.40 4.86
C VAL A 45 -10.26 9.05 5.45
N LEU A 46 -9.43 8.28 4.76
CA LEU A 46 -8.92 7.00 5.26
C LEU A 46 -8.10 7.18 6.54
N LEU A 47 -7.20 8.16 6.56
CA LEU A 47 -6.37 8.47 7.72
C LEU A 47 -7.23 8.88 8.92
N SER A 48 -8.23 9.77 8.72
CA SER A 48 -9.12 10.19 9.80
C SER A 48 -9.97 9.05 10.36
N GLN A 49 -10.39 8.09 9.53
CA GLN A 49 -11.12 6.91 10.00
C GLN A 49 -10.23 5.94 10.78
N GLY A 50 -8.96 5.79 10.40
CA GLY A 50 -7.99 4.97 11.11
C GLY A 50 -7.67 5.56 12.50
N GLU A 51 -7.50 6.88 12.57
CA GLU A 51 -7.28 7.60 13.82
C GLU A 51 -8.48 7.46 14.77
N GLN A 52 -9.73 7.59 14.29
CA GLN A 52 -10.95 7.41 15.10
C GLN A 52 -11.10 6.01 15.70
N ARG A 53 -10.39 5.03 15.17
CA ARG A 53 -10.40 3.64 15.67
C ARG A 53 -9.21 3.33 16.58
N ASP A 54 -8.40 4.33 16.95
CA ASP A 54 -7.19 4.19 17.77
C ASP A 54 -6.15 3.20 17.22
N PHE A 55 -6.18 2.92 15.90
CA PHE A 55 -5.17 2.06 15.28
C PHE A 55 -3.84 2.77 15.16
N PHE A 56 -3.88 4.06 14.83
CA PHE A 56 -2.69 4.90 14.68
C PHE A 56 -3.04 6.37 14.94
N SER A 57 -2.04 7.19 15.16
CA SER A 57 -2.13 8.65 15.22
C SER A 57 -1.06 9.27 14.33
N TYR A 58 -1.31 10.49 13.88
CA TYR A 58 -0.37 11.28 13.10
C TYR A 58 -0.55 12.77 13.40
N ALA A 59 0.49 13.57 13.21
CA ALA A 59 0.43 15.00 13.46
C ALA A 59 -0.05 15.77 12.23
N HIS A 60 0.48 15.45 11.06
CA HIS A 60 0.19 16.13 9.80
C HIS A 60 0.30 15.18 8.62
N HIS A 61 -0.46 15.43 7.55
CA HIS A 61 -0.29 14.76 6.27
C HIS A 61 -0.51 15.71 5.11
N GLU A 62 0.21 15.51 4.02
CA GLU A 62 0.06 16.24 2.77
C GLU A 62 0.04 15.27 1.57
N GLY A 63 -0.69 15.69 0.54
CA GLY A 63 -0.75 14.96 -0.73
C GLY A 63 -1.64 13.74 -0.72
N GLY A 64 -1.41 12.84 -1.66
CA GLY A 64 -2.16 11.60 -1.86
C GLY A 64 -1.25 10.42 -2.15
N LEU A 65 -1.73 9.24 -1.86
CA LEU A 65 -0.96 8.00 -2.01
C LEU A 65 -0.51 7.69 -3.45
N LEU A 66 -1.10 8.34 -4.47
CA LEU A 66 -0.74 8.12 -5.88
C LEU A 66 0.22 9.16 -6.47
N ASP A 67 0.56 10.20 -5.74
CA ASP A 67 1.40 11.28 -6.23
C ASP A 67 2.60 11.49 -5.29
N HIS A 68 2.54 12.51 -4.50
CA HIS A 68 3.47 12.80 -3.43
C HIS A 68 2.71 12.68 -2.11
N PHE A 69 3.17 11.82 -1.23
CA PHE A 69 2.57 11.58 0.07
C PHE A 69 3.58 11.84 1.17
N LEU A 70 3.23 12.76 2.07
CA LEU A 70 3.99 13.07 3.27
C LEU A 70 3.13 12.84 4.49
N ILE A 71 3.65 12.17 5.50
CA ILE A 71 3.04 12.03 6.81
C ILE A 71 4.07 12.31 7.89
N GLU A 72 3.68 13.09 8.90
CA GLU A 72 4.53 13.49 10.01
C GLU A 72 3.95 13.00 11.34
N GLY A 73 4.84 12.60 12.24
CA GLY A 73 4.48 12.19 13.60
C GLY A 73 3.61 10.96 13.64
N PHE A 74 3.82 10.02 12.70
CA PHE A 74 3.05 8.77 12.64
C PHE A 74 3.39 7.85 13.80
N GLN A 75 2.37 7.34 14.49
CA GLN A 75 2.50 6.38 15.57
C GLN A 75 1.47 5.27 15.40
N LEU A 76 1.93 4.04 15.40
CA LEU A 76 1.12 2.84 15.32
C LEU A 76 1.38 1.96 16.53
N GLN A 77 0.29 1.52 17.18
CA GLN A 77 0.38 0.59 18.30
C GLN A 77 -0.42 -0.67 18.01
N LEU A 78 0.28 -1.79 17.92
CA LEU A 78 -0.29 -3.12 17.69
C LEU A 78 0.06 -4.02 18.88
N GLY A 79 -0.82 -4.04 19.88
CA GLY A 79 -0.54 -4.74 21.13
C GLY A 79 0.69 -4.16 21.83
N GLU A 80 1.73 -4.97 22.01
CA GLU A 80 2.99 -4.55 22.64
C GLU A 80 4.00 -3.96 21.64
N THR A 81 3.74 -4.10 20.34
CA THR A 81 4.59 -3.53 19.30
C THR A 81 4.22 -2.07 19.05
N ARG A 82 5.22 -1.22 19.03
CA ARG A 82 5.08 0.21 18.81
C ARG A 82 5.97 0.63 17.66
N ILE A 83 5.40 1.36 16.70
CA ILE A 83 6.12 1.92 15.55
C ILE A 83 5.86 3.42 15.55
N GLY A 84 6.91 4.20 15.71
CA GLY A 84 6.90 5.64 15.56
C GLY A 84 7.72 6.04 14.33
N VAL A 85 7.27 7.04 13.59
CA VAL A 85 8.00 7.62 12.46
C VAL A 85 7.78 9.12 12.50
N ASP A 86 8.88 9.87 12.56
CA ASP A 86 8.81 11.34 12.61
C ASP A 86 8.37 11.91 11.27
N GLU A 87 8.94 11.41 10.16
CA GLU A 87 8.61 11.83 8.80
C GLU A 87 8.68 10.64 7.84
N PHE A 88 7.63 10.45 7.06
CA PHE A 88 7.58 9.47 5.97
C PHE A 88 7.14 10.17 4.71
N GLU A 89 7.97 10.10 3.67
CA GLU A 89 7.73 10.68 2.36
C GLU A 89 7.79 9.60 1.29
N LEU A 90 6.77 9.57 0.44
CA LEU A 90 6.65 8.67 -0.69
C LEU A 90 6.34 9.47 -1.94
N GLN A 91 7.17 9.35 -2.97
CA GLN A 91 6.96 9.96 -4.27
C GLN A 91 7.02 8.91 -5.36
N TRP A 92 5.98 8.88 -6.20
CA TRP A 92 5.89 8.00 -7.35
C TRP A 92 6.50 8.65 -8.59
N ALA A 93 7.03 7.82 -9.47
CA ALA A 93 7.51 8.26 -10.79
C ALA A 93 6.45 7.93 -11.86
N ASP A 94 5.91 8.97 -12.50
CA ASP A 94 4.84 8.82 -13.51
C ASP A 94 5.32 8.18 -14.81
N ASP A 95 6.63 8.26 -15.10
CA ASP A 95 7.24 7.81 -16.35
C ASP A 95 7.19 6.28 -16.55
N CYS A 96 7.05 5.51 -15.48
CA CYS A 96 7.04 4.05 -15.52
C CYS A 96 5.65 3.43 -15.71
N VAL A 97 4.58 4.14 -15.40
CA VAL A 97 3.20 3.59 -15.40
C VAL A 97 2.82 3.06 -16.79
N LEU A 98 3.20 3.79 -17.84
CA LEU A 98 2.93 3.38 -19.23
C LEU A 98 3.71 2.14 -19.67
N SER A 99 4.81 1.81 -18.98
CA SER A 99 5.61 0.61 -19.25
C SER A 99 5.19 -0.61 -18.42
N GLY A 100 4.09 -0.50 -17.65
CA GLY A 100 3.58 -1.58 -16.81
C GLY A 100 4.47 -1.89 -15.60
N ARG A 101 5.28 -0.92 -15.17
CA ARG A 101 6.13 -0.99 -13.98
C ARG A 101 5.62 -0.03 -12.91
N LEU A 102 5.85 -0.37 -11.67
CA LEU A 102 5.60 0.51 -10.55
C LEU A 102 6.93 1.12 -10.11
N CYS A 103 7.11 2.43 -10.32
CA CYS A 103 8.34 3.12 -9.95
C CYS A 103 8.10 4.05 -8.77
N ILE A 104 8.87 3.86 -7.73
CA ILE A 104 8.97 4.76 -6.58
C ILE A 104 10.21 5.61 -6.80
N ASP A 105 10.03 6.91 -6.99
CA ASP A 105 11.14 7.84 -7.20
C ASP A 105 11.90 8.08 -5.90
N THR A 106 11.17 8.42 -4.84
CA THR A 106 11.75 8.65 -3.53
C THR A 106 10.90 7.99 -2.44
N LEU A 107 11.56 7.24 -1.57
CA LEU A 107 11.03 6.75 -0.31
C LEU A 107 11.96 7.23 0.79
N ARG A 108 11.50 8.16 1.62
CA ARG A 108 12.26 8.72 2.74
C ARG A 108 11.55 8.43 4.05
N VAL A 109 12.34 7.96 5.01
CA VAL A 109 11.88 7.70 6.37
C VAL A 109 12.87 8.33 7.34
N VAL A 110 12.38 9.19 8.20
CA VAL A 110 13.19 9.89 9.21
C VAL A 110 12.64 9.59 10.60
N GLY A 111 13.55 9.34 11.54
CA GLY A 111 13.18 9.17 12.95
C GLY A 111 12.30 7.95 13.20
N ALA A 112 12.60 6.80 12.58
CA ALA A 112 11.83 5.59 12.83
C ALA A 112 12.27 4.90 14.13
N ASP A 113 11.35 4.80 15.11
CA ASP A 113 11.51 4.04 16.36
C ASP A 113 10.56 2.84 16.33
N ILE A 114 11.12 1.65 16.16
CA ILE A 114 10.38 0.40 16.10
C ILE A 114 10.69 -0.40 17.37
N ARG A 115 9.66 -0.64 18.18
CA ARG A 115 9.76 -1.47 19.39
C ARG A 115 8.89 -2.70 19.23
N ILE A 116 9.54 -3.84 19.15
CA ILE A 116 8.86 -5.15 19.06
C ILE A 116 8.68 -5.67 20.48
N GLY A 117 7.44 -5.79 20.92
CA GLY A 117 7.08 -6.41 22.19
C GLY A 117 7.30 -7.93 22.16
N SER A 118 7.34 -8.54 23.34
CA SER A 118 7.39 -10.01 23.44
C SER A 118 6.13 -10.61 22.80
N PRO A 119 6.25 -11.68 22.00
CA PRO A 119 5.09 -12.37 21.48
C PRO A 119 4.25 -12.87 22.66
N SER A 120 2.94 -12.52 22.67
CA SER A 120 2.02 -13.09 23.65
C SER A 120 2.08 -14.62 23.56
N GLU A 121 2.06 -15.32 24.71
CA GLU A 121 2.17 -16.79 24.84
C GLU A 121 1.17 -17.60 23.97
N GLN A 122 0.24 -16.95 23.29
CA GLN A 122 -0.76 -17.56 22.40
C GLN A 122 -0.38 -17.53 20.90
N ALA A 123 0.74 -16.91 20.53
CA ALA A 123 1.20 -17.01 19.15
C ALA A 123 1.80 -18.42 18.93
N PRO A 124 1.34 -19.19 17.92
CA PRO A 124 2.00 -20.44 17.57
C PRO A 124 3.48 -20.14 17.32
N PRO A 125 4.39 -21.02 17.78
CA PRO A 125 5.82 -20.81 17.56
C PRO A 125 6.04 -20.59 16.06
N PRO A 126 6.85 -19.61 15.66
CA PRO A 126 7.20 -19.41 14.27
C PRO A 126 7.79 -20.75 13.77
N GLU A 127 7.17 -21.30 12.73
CA GLU A 127 7.75 -22.47 12.05
C GLU A 127 9.13 -22.04 11.56
N GLU A 128 10.16 -22.67 12.12
CA GLU A 128 11.57 -22.44 11.76
C GLU A 128 11.92 -23.03 10.37
N ASP A 129 10.98 -22.95 9.43
CA ASP A 129 11.31 -23.17 8.04
C ASP A 129 12.06 -21.93 7.53
N GLY A 130 13.38 -21.98 7.71
CA GLY A 130 14.34 -20.98 7.24
C GLY A 130 14.41 -20.82 5.72
N ALA A 131 13.30 -21.02 5.03
CA ALA A 131 13.17 -20.66 3.65
C ALA A 131 13.12 -19.12 3.54
N PRO A 132 13.98 -18.50 2.73
CA PRO A 132 13.94 -17.07 2.53
C PRO A 132 12.55 -16.67 2.03
N LEU A 133 11.93 -15.67 2.67
CA LEU A 133 10.66 -15.11 2.23
C LEU A 133 10.81 -14.59 0.80
N THR A 134 10.39 -15.39 -0.17
CA THR A 134 10.38 -14.99 -1.58
C THR A 134 9.08 -14.22 -1.83
N ILE A 135 9.11 -12.91 -1.68
CA ILE A 135 7.99 -12.04 -2.02
C ILE A 135 7.98 -11.89 -3.54
N ARG A 136 6.98 -12.49 -4.21
CA ARG A 136 6.76 -12.30 -5.63
C ARG A 136 5.71 -11.21 -5.82
N PHE A 137 6.10 -10.15 -6.49
CA PHE A 137 5.17 -9.10 -6.89
C PHE A 137 4.52 -9.47 -8.23
N PRO A 138 3.23 -9.15 -8.45
CA PRO A 138 2.56 -9.41 -9.72
C PRO A 138 3.03 -8.50 -10.86
N PHE A 139 3.86 -7.52 -10.58
CA PHE A 139 4.46 -6.56 -11.52
C PHE A 139 5.84 -6.15 -11.00
N PRO A 140 6.76 -5.77 -11.90
CA PRO A 140 8.09 -5.30 -11.49
C PRO A 140 7.99 -3.96 -10.76
N ILE A 141 8.74 -3.86 -9.64
CA ILE A 141 8.83 -2.65 -8.82
C ILE A 141 10.26 -2.12 -8.90
N GLU A 142 10.38 -0.84 -9.18
CA GLU A 142 11.65 -0.11 -9.19
C GLU A 142 11.64 0.96 -8.10
N LEU A 143 12.58 0.88 -7.16
CA LEU A 143 12.82 1.88 -6.13
C LEU A 143 14.10 2.63 -6.47
N ARG A 144 13.98 3.88 -6.91
CA ARG A 144 15.12 4.70 -7.37
C ARG A 144 15.94 5.27 -6.23
N SER A 145 15.26 5.70 -5.17
CA SER A 145 15.91 6.28 -4.00
C SER A 145 15.21 5.85 -2.73
N LEU A 146 15.93 5.16 -1.85
CA LEU A 146 15.56 4.88 -0.47
C LEU A 146 16.48 5.67 0.45
N LEU A 147 15.90 6.50 1.30
CA LEU A 147 16.62 7.28 2.31
C LEU A 147 16.04 6.94 3.69
N LEU A 148 16.86 6.37 4.54
CA LEU A 148 16.51 6.07 5.93
C LEU A 148 17.46 6.86 6.83
N ASP A 149 16.90 7.77 7.62
CA ASP A 149 17.66 8.61 8.55
C ASP A 149 17.15 8.39 9.98
N ASP A 150 18.08 8.19 10.92
CA ASP A 150 17.81 8.01 12.36
C ASP A 150 16.78 6.89 12.64
N VAL A 151 17.07 5.68 12.16
CA VAL A 151 16.21 4.49 12.39
C VAL A 151 16.73 3.71 13.58
N SER A 152 15.85 3.44 14.54
CA SER A 152 16.12 2.58 15.71
C SER A 152 15.15 1.40 15.76
N LEU A 153 15.69 0.22 16.01
CA LEU A 153 14.94 -1.02 16.19
C LEU A 153 15.28 -1.61 17.56
N ARG A 154 14.28 -1.76 18.41
CA ARG A 154 14.41 -2.44 19.70
C ARG A 154 13.60 -3.72 19.70
N LEU A 155 14.31 -4.83 19.87
CA LEU A 155 13.74 -6.17 19.92
C LEU A 155 13.24 -6.51 21.33
N ALA A 156 12.40 -7.53 21.42
CA ALA A 156 11.83 -8.00 22.68
C ALA A 156 12.88 -8.51 23.71
N ASP A 157 14.03 -8.97 23.25
CA ASP A 157 15.16 -9.40 24.09
C ASP A 157 16.01 -8.24 24.66
N GLY A 158 15.65 -6.99 24.31
CA GLY A 158 16.37 -5.79 24.70
C GLY A 158 17.51 -5.41 23.74
N THR A 159 17.73 -6.17 22.67
CA THR A 159 18.70 -5.80 21.64
C THR A 159 18.24 -4.53 20.93
N GLU A 160 19.13 -3.56 20.82
CA GLU A 160 18.88 -2.31 20.12
C GLU A 160 19.84 -2.16 18.95
N VAL A 161 19.30 -1.92 17.77
CA VAL A 161 20.06 -1.66 16.55
C VAL A 161 19.64 -0.31 16.03
N ALA A 162 20.61 0.57 15.80
CA ALA A 162 20.37 1.92 15.31
C ALA A 162 21.23 2.23 14.07
N TRP A 163 20.60 2.84 13.08
CA TRP A 163 21.26 3.34 11.87
C TRP A 163 21.09 4.85 11.80
N ARG A 164 22.17 5.56 11.62
CA ARG A 164 22.13 7.02 11.50
C ARG A 164 21.66 7.43 10.11
N SER A 165 22.16 6.79 9.08
CA SER A 165 21.70 7.01 7.71
C SER A 165 21.98 5.77 6.84
N LEU A 166 21.03 5.43 5.99
CA LEU A 166 21.14 4.38 4.99
C LEU A 166 20.52 4.90 3.70
N SER A 167 21.25 4.81 2.59
CA SER A 167 20.73 5.10 1.27
C SER A 167 20.90 3.90 0.36
N SER A 168 19.88 3.59 -0.42
CA SER A 168 19.87 2.45 -1.34
C SER A 168 18.97 2.71 -2.55
N ALA A 169 19.16 1.91 -3.57
CA ALA A 169 18.24 1.77 -4.70
C ALA A 169 18.04 0.30 -4.98
N ALA A 170 16.86 -0.10 -5.41
CA ALA A 170 16.53 -1.51 -5.64
C ALA A 170 15.61 -1.68 -6.85
N VAL A 171 15.80 -2.79 -7.57
CA VAL A 171 14.91 -3.23 -8.63
C VAL A 171 14.47 -4.64 -8.31
N ALA A 172 13.16 -4.86 -8.20
CA ALA A 172 12.56 -6.17 -8.04
C ALA A 172 11.92 -6.59 -9.37
N GLU A 173 12.38 -7.70 -9.93
CA GLU A 173 11.77 -8.32 -11.10
C GLU A 173 10.61 -9.21 -10.64
N GLY A 174 9.47 -9.09 -11.34
CA GLY A 174 8.27 -9.87 -11.07
C GLY A 174 8.33 -11.33 -11.59
#